data_5af7e0bb1eb7c927cd41acf88d434459
#
_entry.id   5af7e0bb1eb7c927cd41acf88d434459
#
_cell.length_a   1.000
_cell.length_b   1.000
_cell.length_c   1.000
_cell.angle_alpha   90.00
_cell.angle_beta   90.00
_cell.angle_gamma   90.00
#
_symmetry.space_group_name_H-M   'P 1'
#
loop_
_entity.id
_entity.type
_entity.pdbx_description
1 polymer ?
#
loop_
_entity_poly.entity_id
_entity_poly.type
_entity_poly.pdbx_seq_one_letter_code
_entity_poly.pdbx_strand_id
1 'polypeptide(L)'
;MATVLFVKANNRPADQAVSVKLYEAFLASYKEAHPNDTVVELDLYKAELPYVGVDMINGTFKAGKGFDLTDEEAKAVAVADKYLNQFLEADKVVFGFPLWNLTIPAVLHTYIDYLNRAGKTFKYTPEGPVGLIGDKKIALLNARGGVYSEGPAAEVEMAVKYVASMMGFFGATNMETVVIEGHNQFPDKAEEIITTGLEEAAKVASKF
;
A
#
# COMPACT_ATOMS: atom_id res chain seq x y z
N MET A 1 -8.25 6.94 19.54
CA MET A 1 -9.12 6.72 18.37
C MET A 1 -8.31 7.16 17.17
N ALA A 2 -7.90 6.24 16.34
CA ALA A 2 -7.13 6.50 15.12
C ALA A 2 -7.98 6.22 13.87
N THR A 3 -7.64 6.88 12.77
CA THR A 3 -8.16 6.53 11.43
C THR A 3 -7.17 5.62 10.73
N VAL A 4 -7.62 4.45 10.29
CA VAL A 4 -6.78 3.45 9.61
C VAL A 4 -7.30 3.19 8.21
N LEU A 5 -6.45 3.38 7.22
CA LEU A 5 -6.75 3.12 5.82
C LEU A 5 -6.22 1.72 5.42
N PHE A 6 -7.13 0.84 5.04
CA PHE A 6 -6.83 -0.48 4.53
C PHE A 6 -6.93 -0.49 3.00
N VAL A 7 -5.79 -0.62 2.32
CA VAL A 7 -5.67 -0.60 0.86
C VAL A 7 -5.51 -2.04 0.35
N LYS A 8 -6.50 -2.51 -0.41
CA LYS A 8 -6.48 -3.85 -1.00
C LYS A 8 -6.16 -3.80 -2.50
N ALA A 9 -5.12 -4.51 -2.92
CA ALA A 9 -4.66 -4.57 -4.31
C ALA A 9 -4.73 -6.00 -4.90
N ASN A 10 -5.82 -6.70 -4.63
CA ASN A 10 -6.13 -7.98 -5.26
C ASN A 10 -7.65 -8.19 -5.33
N ASN A 11 -8.17 -8.51 -6.51
CA ASN A 11 -9.60 -8.72 -6.75
C ASN A 11 -10.03 -10.20 -6.79
N ARG A 12 -9.10 -11.12 -6.54
CA ARG A 12 -9.43 -12.55 -6.44
C ARG A 12 -10.16 -12.83 -5.13
N PRO A 13 -11.06 -13.82 -5.09
CA PRO A 13 -11.71 -14.22 -3.84
C PRO A 13 -10.70 -14.83 -2.85
N ALA A 14 -11.01 -14.78 -1.55
CA ALA A 14 -10.11 -15.21 -0.48
C ALA A 14 -9.75 -16.71 -0.55
N ASP A 15 -10.65 -17.56 -1.03
CA ASP A 15 -10.41 -19.00 -1.23
C ASP A 15 -9.36 -19.28 -2.33
N GLN A 16 -9.11 -18.33 -3.21
CA GLN A 16 -8.18 -18.43 -4.35
C GLN A 16 -6.92 -17.57 -4.21
N ALA A 17 -6.81 -16.74 -3.16
CA ALA A 17 -5.72 -15.77 -3.04
C ALA A 17 -5.23 -15.61 -1.60
N VAL A 18 -4.03 -16.13 -1.33
CA VAL A 18 -3.41 -16.07 0.01
C VAL A 18 -3.21 -14.61 0.47
N SER A 19 -2.89 -13.67 -0.43
CA SER A 19 -2.78 -12.24 -0.06
C SER A 19 -4.11 -11.62 0.38
N VAL A 20 -5.24 -12.13 -0.13
CA VAL A 20 -6.57 -11.69 0.32
C VAL A 20 -6.91 -12.32 1.67
N LYS A 21 -6.61 -13.62 1.88
CA LYS A 21 -6.73 -14.26 3.20
C LYS A 21 -5.93 -13.49 4.26
N LEU A 22 -4.68 -13.14 3.94
CA LEU A 22 -3.80 -12.39 4.82
C LEU A 22 -4.39 -11.00 5.17
N TYR A 23 -4.86 -10.27 4.15
CA TYR A 23 -5.51 -8.98 4.33
C TYR A 23 -6.75 -9.08 5.24
N GLU A 24 -7.63 -10.04 4.98
CA GLU A 24 -8.87 -10.23 5.74
C GLU A 24 -8.59 -10.66 7.19
N ALA A 25 -7.62 -11.53 7.42
CA ALA A 25 -7.22 -11.95 8.76
C ALA A 25 -6.65 -10.78 9.56
N PHE A 26 -5.78 -9.97 8.97
CA PHE A 26 -5.24 -8.78 9.60
C PHE A 26 -6.36 -7.77 9.93
N LEU A 27 -7.25 -7.51 8.97
CA LEU A 27 -8.38 -6.59 9.14
C LEU A 27 -9.32 -7.02 10.27
N ALA A 28 -9.68 -8.32 10.32
CA ALA A 28 -10.54 -8.86 11.37
C ALA A 28 -9.90 -8.71 12.76
N SER A 29 -8.63 -9.13 12.89
CA SER A 29 -7.89 -9.04 14.15
C SER A 29 -7.64 -7.60 14.58
N TYR A 30 -7.41 -6.68 13.61
CA TYR A 30 -7.29 -5.26 13.89
C TYR A 30 -8.59 -4.68 14.47
N LYS A 31 -9.73 -4.94 13.81
CA LYS A 31 -11.05 -4.46 14.27
C LYS A 31 -11.40 -4.99 15.67
N GLU A 32 -11.04 -6.24 15.97
CA GLU A 32 -11.26 -6.83 17.29
C GLU A 32 -10.41 -6.16 18.39
N ALA A 33 -9.11 -5.94 18.09
CA ALA A 33 -8.18 -5.37 19.05
C ALA A 33 -8.35 -3.85 19.25
N HIS A 34 -8.84 -3.16 18.22
CA HIS A 34 -8.98 -1.68 18.20
C HIS A 34 -10.42 -1.24 17.88
N PRO A 35 -11.41 -1.60 18.73
CA PRO A 35 -12.83 -1.40 18.42
C PRO A 35 -13.26 0.08 18.32
N ASN A 36 -12.43 1.00 18.83
CA ASN A 36 -12.69 2.44 18.81
C ASN A 36 -12.06 3.18 17.63
N ASP A 37 -11.26 2.50 16.81
CA ASP A 37 -10.61 3.11 15.66
C ASP A 37 -11.56 3.14 14.45
N THR A 38 -11.43 4.17 13.63
CA THR A 38 -12.17 4.29 12.37
C THR A 38 -11.43 3.54 11.27
N VAL A 39 -12.03 2.47 10.75
CA VAL A 39 -11.45 1.70 9.66
C VAL A 39 -12.07 2.13 8.33
N VAL A 40 -11.23 2.56 7.40
CA VAL A 40 -11.59 2.91 6.03
C VAL A 40 -10.99 1.87 5.09
N GLU A 41 -11.81 1.19 4.30
CA GLU A 41 -11.38 0.17 3.36
C GLU A 41 -11.39 0.72 1.92
N LEU A 42 -10.27 0.57 1.21
CA LEU A 42 -10.09 0.97 -0.19
C LEU A 42 -9.71 -0.25 -1.03
N ASP A 43 -10.65 -0.76 -1.80
CA ASP A 43 -10.40 -1.80 -2.81
C ASP A 43 -10.03 -1.14 -4.13
N LEU A 44 -8.74 -1.23 -4.51
CA LEU A 44 -8.22 -0.56 -5.70
C LEU A 44 -8.81 -1.08 -7.01
N TYR A 45 -9.35 -2.32 -7.04
CA TYR A 45 -10.03 -2.86 -8.20
C TYR A 45 -11.48 -2.39 -8.36
N LYS A 46 -12.05 -1.78 -7.31
CA LYS A 46 -13.37 -1.15 -7.34
C LYS A 46 -13.30 0.37 -7.42
N ALA A 47 -12.10 0.91 -7.28
CA ALA A 47 -11.82 2.33 -7.31
C ALA A 47 -11.65 2.84 -8.75
N GLU A 48 -12.01 4.08 -9.00
CA GLU A 48 -11.69 4.76 -10.25
C GLU A 48 -10.24 5.26 -10.17
N LEU A 49 -9.35 4.60 -10.92
CA LEU A 49 -7.90 4.87 -10.91
C LEU A 49 -7.37 5.08 -12.34
N PRO A 50 -7.68 6.21 -13.01
CA PRO A 50 -7.08 6.53 -14.31
C PRO A 50 -5.56 6.65 -14.16
N TYR A 51 -4.83 6.18 -15.18
CA TYR A 51 -3.37 6.32 -15.16
C TYR A 51 -2.95 7.78 -15.12
N VAL A 52 -1.81 8.06 -14.49
CA VAL A 52 -1.20 9.39 -14.49
C VAL A 52 -0.84 9.78 -15.92
N GLY A 53 -1.55 10.75 -16.44
CA GLY A 53 -1.41 11.28 -17.82
C GLY A 53 -1.08 12.76 -17.83
N VAL A 54 -1.04 13.33 -19.02
CA VAL A 54 -0.64 14.72 -19.26
C VAL A 54 -1.46 15.73 -18.43
N ASP A 55 -2.78 15.55 -18.37
CA ASP A 55 -3.66 16.49 -17.66
C ASP A 55 -3.43 16.44 -16.14
N MET A 56 -3.19 15.24 -15.58
CA MET A 56 -2.88 15.10 -14.17
C MET A 56 -1.51 15.68 -13.82
N ILE A 57 -0.50 15.47 -14.66
CA ILE A 57 0.86 16.01 -14.46
C ILE A 57 0.84 17.54 -14.54
N ASN A 58 0.28 18.08 -15.63
CA ASN A 58 0.20 19.52 -15.85
C ASN A 58 -0.66 20.20 -14.78
N GLY A 59 -1.84 19.64 -14.50
CA GLY A 59 -2.76 20.16 -13.51
C GLY A 59 -2.15 20.20 -12.11
N THR A 60 -1.46 19.12 -11.71
CA THR A 60 -0.73 19.07 -10.44
C THR A 60 0.35 20.13 -10.35
N PHE A 61 1.14 20.31 -11.40
CA PHE A 61 2.17 21.35 -11.45
C PHE A 61 1.56 22.76 -11.35
N LYS A 62 0.52 23.05 -12.15
CA LYS A 62 -0.18 24.33 -12.15
C LYS A 62 -0.82 24.64 -10.80
N ALA A 63 -1.55 23.67 -10.21
CA ALA A 63 -2.16 23.81 -8.89
C ALA A 63 -1.12 24.14 -7.81
N GLY A 64 0.04 23.48 -7.84
CA GLY A 64 1.16 23.76 -6.93
C GLY A 64 1.78 25.15 -7.07
N LYS A 65 1.54 25.82 -8.20
CA LYS A 65 2.01 27.20 -8.50
C LYS A 65 0.91 28.25 -8.41
N GLY A 66 -0.33 27.85 -8.15
CA GLY A 66 -1.48 28.76 -8.12
C GLY A 66 -1.93 29.23 -9.50
N PHE A 67 -1.65 28.47 -10.56
CA PHE A 67 -2.10 28.76 -11.93
C PHE A 67 -3.48 28.15 -12.18
N ASP A 68 -4.23 28.74 -13.12
CA ASP A 68 -5.53 28.23 -13.54
C ASP A 68 -5.38 26.87 -14.25
N LEU A 69 -6.33 25.99 -13.96
CA LEU A 69 -6.44 24.67 -14.56
C LEU A 69 -7.47 24.69 -15.69
N THR A 70 -7.28 23.86 -16.71
CA THR A 70 -8.37 23.51 -17.64
C THR A 70 -9.36 22.59 -16.91
N ASP A 71 -10.53 22.38 -17.49
CA ASP A 71 -11.56 21.47 -16.93
C ASP A 71 -11.04 20.02 -16.86
N GLU A 72 -10.26 19.58 -17.84
CA GLU A 72 -9.65 18.26 -17.90
C GLU A 72 -8.59 18.09 -16.81
N GLU A 73 -7.71 19.09 -16.67
CA GLU A 73 -6.69 19.13 -15.62
C GLU A 73 -7.34 19.11 -14.22
N ALA A 74 -8.38 19.92 -14.01
CA ALA A 74 -9.08 19.99 -12.74
C ALA A 74 -9.72 18.66 -12.37
N LYS A 75 -10.36 17.97 -13.32
CA LYS A 75 -10.93 16.62 -13.10
C LYS A 75 -9.86 15.59 -12.77
N ALA A 76 -8.75 15.58 -13.52
CA ALA A 76 -7.65 14.64 -13.29
C ALA A 76 -7.00 14.85 -11.93
N VAL A 77 -6.74 16.10 -11.55
CA VAL A 77 -6.19 16.44 -10.22
C VAL A 77 -7.14 16.05 -9.10
N ALA A 78 -8.44 16.30 -9.24
CA ALA A 78 -9.43 15.97 -8.23
C ALA A 78 -9.47 14.46 -7.90
N VAL A 79 -9.29 13.59 -8.92
CA VAL A 79 -9.19 12.14 -8.70
C VAL A 79 -7.95 11.80 -7.87
N ALA A 80 -6.78 12.31 -8.25
CA ALA A 80 -5.54 12.04 -7.50
C ALA A 80 -5.59 12.60 -6.08
N ASP A 81 -6.10 13.83 -5.91
CA ASP A 81 -6.21 14.48 -4.61
C ASP A 81 -7.16 13.77 -3.65
N LYS A 82 -8.24 13.18 -4.16
CA LYS A 82 -9.15 12.34 -3.36
C LYS A 82 -8.39 11.22 -2.62
N TYR A 83 -7.56 10.47 -3.35
CA TYR A 83 -6.82 9.34 -2.79
C TYR A 83 -5.62 9.81 -1.95
N LEU A 84 -4.94 10.86 -2.39
CA LEU A 84 -3.85 11.48 -1.63
C LEU A 84 -4.34 11.99 -0.27
N ASN A 85 -5.46 12.73 -0.23
CA ASN A 85 -6.00 13.26 1.01
C ASN A 85 -6.43 12.12 1.94
N GLN A 86 -7.11 11.08 1.43
CA GLN A 86 -7.47 9.90 2.22
C GLN A 86 -6.23 9.25 2.86
N PHE A 87 -5.12 9.14 2.11
CA PHE A 87 -3.84 8.63 2.64
C PHE A 87 -3.25 9.56 3.70
N LEU A 88 -3.26 10.87 3.46
CA LEU A 88 -2.68 11.86 4.40
C LEU A 88 -3.47 11.97 5.69
N GLU A 89 -4.79 11.88 5.64
CA GLU A 89 -5.71 11.97 6.79
C GLU A 89 -5.66 10.72 7.68
N ALA A 90 -5.24 9.57 7.16
CA ALA A 90 -5.11 8.35 7.95
C ALA A 90 -3.90 8.42 8.90
N ASP A 91 -4.09 8.02 10.16
CA ASP A 91 -2.99 7.87 11.14
C ASP A 91 -2.13 6.63 10.84
N LYS A 92 -2.78 5.59 10.31
CA LYS A 92 -2.16 4.30 9.98
C LYS A 92 -2.61 3.84 8.60
N VAL A 93 -1.75 3.14 7.85
CA VAL A 93 -2.09 2.59 6.54
C VAL A 93 -1.64 1.14 6.44
N VAL A 94 -2.52 0.28 5.97
CA VAL A 94 -2.26 -1.14 5.72
C VAL A 94 -2.39 -1.42 4.23
N PHE A 95 -1.35 -1.94 3.61
CA PHE A 95 -1.34 -2.36 2.20
C PHE A 95 -1.40 -3.88 2.11
N GLY A 96 -2.45 -4.43 1.48
CA GLY A 96 -2.57 -5.87 1.19
C GLY A 96 -2.41 -6.13 -0.31
N PHE A 97 -1.35 -6.86 -0.71
CA PHE A 97 -1.01 -7.09 -2.12
C PHE A 97 -0.24 -8.39 -2.35
N PRO A 98 -0.40 -9.04 -3.52
CA PRO A 98 0.42 -10.17 -3.94
C PRO A 98 1.74 -9.70 -4.57
N LEU A 99 2.68 -10.64 -4.74
CA LEU A 99 3.76 -10.50 -5.70
C LEU A 99 3.31 -11.12 -7.03
N TRP A 100 3.09 -10.30 -8.05
CA TRP A 100 2.77 -10.72 -9.41
C TRP A 100 3.84 -10.28 -10.38
N ASN A 101 4.37 -11.22 -11.15
CA ASN A 101 5.44 -10.93 -12.11
C ASN A 101 6.60 -10.14 -11.49
N LEU A 102 7.04 -10.58 -10.30
CA LEU A 102 8.13 -10.02 -9.50
C LEU A 102 7.87 -8.63 -8.88
N THR A 103 6.69 -8.04 -9.08
CA THR A 103 6.34 -6.70 -8.60
C THR A 103 4.92 -6.65 -8.01
N ILE A 104 4.41 -5.45 -7.77
CA ILE A 104 3.05 -5.18 -7.30
C ILE A 104 2.04 -5.15 -8.44
N PRO A 105 0.73 -5.35 -8.18
CA PRO A 105 -0.31 -5.13 -9.17
C PRO A 105 -0.32 -3.69 -9.72
N ALA A 106 -0.63 -3.52 -11.02
CA ALA A 106 -0.64 -2.21 -11.69
C ALA A 106 -1.54 -1.16 -10.99
N VAL A 107 -2.67 -1.59 -10.43
CA VAL A 107 -3.56 -0.70 -9.66
C VAL A 107 -2.87 -0.11 -8.42
N LEU A 108 -1.98 -0.86 -7.77
CA LEU A 108 -1.22 -0.34 -6.64
C LEU A 108 -0.11 0.62 -7.09
N HIS A 109 0.52 0.37 -8.24
CA HIS A 109 1.41 1.35 -8.86
C HIS A 109 0.71 2.67 -9.12
N THR A 110 -0.45 2.64 -9.80
CA THR A 110 -1.24 3.84 -10.10
C THR A 110 -1.63 4.59 -8.81
N TYR A 111 -2.02 3.86 -7.77
CA TYR A 111 -2.33 4.47 -6.48
C TYR A 111 -1.11 5.17 -5.86
N ILE A 112 0.06 4.51 -5.86
CA ILE A 112 1.31 5.09 -5.33
C ILE A 112 1.74 6.31 -6.14
N ASP A 113 1.52 6.34 -7.46
CA ASP A 113 1.78 7.50 -8.30
C ASP A 113 1.00 8.73 -7.85
N TYR A 114 -0.26 8.57 -7.40
CA TYR A 114 -1.05 9.68 -6.85
C TYR A 114 -0.48 10.17 -5.51
N LEU A 115 0.07 9.28 -4.70
CA LEU A 115 0.68 9.63 -3.42
C LEU A 115 2.00 10.36 -3.58
N ASN A 116 2.72 10.14 -4.69
CA ASN A 116 4.03 10.74 -4.94
C ASN A 116 3.90 12.22 -5.31
N ARG A 117 3.63 13.08 -4.35
CA ARG A 117 3.29 14.48 -4.52
C ARG A 117 4.24 15.40 -3.77
N ALA A 118 5.05 16.17 -4.52
CA ALA A 118 5.92 17.19 -3.94
C ALA A 118 5.12 18.27 -3.17
N GLY A 119 5.59 18.60 -1.98
CA GLY A 119 4.90 19.51 -1.05
C GLY A 119 3.78 18.86 -0.22
N LYS A 120 3.50 17.56 -0.42
CA LYS A 120 2.48 16.80 0.32
C LYS A 120 3.08 15.59 1.04
N THR A 121 3.63 14.62 0.31
CA THR A 121 4.26 13.42 0.88
C THR A 121 5.78 13.55 1.00
N PHE A 122 6.39 14.41 0.23
CA PHE A 122 7.81 14.76 0.32
C PHE A 122 8.05 16.19 -0.16
N LYS A 123 9.24 16.74 0.09
CA LYS A 123 9.70 18.02 -0.45
C LYS A 123 11.16 17.96 -0.85
N TYR A 124 11.55 18.77 -1.82
CA TYR A 124 12.95 18.98 -2.16
C TYR A 124 13.59 20.02 -1.24
N THR A 125 14.80 19.73 -0.78
CA THR A 125 15.68 20.67 -0.05
C THR A 125 17.05 20.72 -0.71
N PRO A 126 17.91 21.71 -0.40
CA PRO A 126 19.28 21.73 -0.92
C PRO A 126 20.09 20.48 -0.60
N GLU A 127 19.75 19.79 0.49
CA GLU A 127 20.41 18.55 0.95
C GLU A 127 19.79 17.28 0.33
N GLY A 128 18.73 17.43 -0.45
CA GLY A 128 18.01 16.32 -1.09
C GLY A 128 16.53 16.26 -0.71
N PRO A 129 15.81 15.23 -1.15
CA PRO A 129 14.39 15.07 -0.82
C PRO A 129 14.20 14.69 0.65
N VAL A 130 13.17 15.25 1.28
CA VAL A 130 12.75 14.97 2.66
C VAL A 130 11.29 14.55 2.66
N GLY A 131 10.99 13.41 3.29
CA GLY A 131 9.64 12.91 3.47
C GLY A 131 8.82 13.74 4.47
N LEU A 132 7.51 13.74 4.31
CA LEU A 132 6.59 14.58 5.07
C LEU A 132 5.52 13.82 5.83
N ILE A 133 5.42 12.47 5.70
CA ILE A 133 4.37 11.69 6.38
C ILE A 133 4.72 11.29 7.82
N GLY A 134 5.98 11.53 8.24
CA GLY A 134 6.40 11.44 9.64
C GLY A 134 6.12 10.10 10.31
N ASP A 135 5.45 10.17 11.47
CA ASP A 135 5.19 9.02 12.35
C ASP A 135 4.04 8.11 11.90
N LYS A 136 3.55 8.28 10.66
CA LYS A 136 2.50 7.42 10.11
C LYS A 136 2.93 5.95 10.15
N LYS A 137 2.14 5.12 10.84
CA LYS A 137 2.38 3.67 10.88
C LYS A 137 1.96 3.02 9.56
N ILE A 138 2.83 2.19 9.00
CA ILE A 138 2.58 1.47 7.76
C ILE A 138 2.68 -0.04 8.01
N ALA A 139 1.71 -0.81 7.53
CA ALA A 139 1.81 -2.27 7.47
C ALA A 139 1.76 -2.76 6.03
N LEU A 140 2.69 -3.64 5.68
CA LEU A 140 2.79 -4.28 4.36
C LEU A 140 2.43 -5.75 4.50
N LEU A 141 1.33 -6.17 3.91
CA LEU A 141 0.83 -7.54 3.91
C LEU A 141 1.02 -8.13 2.51
N ASN A 142 2.00 -9.00 2.37
CA ASN A 142 2.36 -9.57 1.07
C ASN A 142 2.24 -11.09 1.06
N ALA A 143 1.71 -11.67 -0.01
CA ALA A 143 1.77 -13.11 -0.23
C ALA A 143 2.34 -13.44 -1.61
N ARG A 144 3.19 -14.47 -1.65
CA ARG A 144 3.92 -14.92 -2.83
C ARG A 144 4.15 -16.43 -2.82
N GLY A 145 3.98 -17.07 -3.98
CA GLY A 145 3.99 -18.53 -4.07
C GLY A 145 5.37 -19.17 -3.85
N GLY A 146 6.45 -18.51 -4.27
CA GLY A 146 7.83 -18.91 -4.03
C GLY A 146 8.46 -18.19 -2.85
N VAL A 147 9.66 -18.62 -2.43
CA VAL A 147 10.51 -17.94 -1.44
C VAL A 147 11.32 -16.87 -2.14
N TYR A 148 11.19 -15.63 -1.69
CA TYR A 148 11.89 -14.44 -2.20
C TYR A 148 12.56 -13.63 -1.08
N SER A 149 12.51 -14.08 0.16
CA SER A 149 13.20 -13.43 1.27
C SER A 149 14.68 -13.74 1.31
N GLU A 150 15.10 -14.83 0.66
CA GLU A 150 16.49 -15.30 0.65
C GLU A 150 16.90 -15.90 -0.70
N GLY A 151 18.20 -16.18 -0.86
CA GLY A 151 18.76 -16.78 -2.07
C GLY A 151 18.71 -15.84 -3.29
N PRO A 152 18.96 -16.38 -4.51
CA PRO A 152 19.02 -15.57 -5.74
C PRO A 152 17.70 -14.88 -6.08
N ALA A 153 16.55 -15.45 -5.67
CA ALA A 153 15.24 -14.87 -5.93
C ALA A 153 15.00 -13.58 -5.12
N ALA A 154 15.73 -13.36 -4.03
CA ALA A 154 15.62 -12.15 -3.23
C ALA A 154 16.03 -10.88 -4.02
N GLU A 155 16.94 -11.00 -4.99
CA GLU A 155 17.37 -9.85 -5.80
C GLU A 155 16.25 -9.32 -6.71
N VAL A 156 15.36 -10.22 -7.18
CA VAL A 156 14.29 -9.88 -8.13
C VAL A 156 12.93 -9.64 -7.44
N GLU A 157 12.87 -9.65 -6.12
CA GLU A 157 11.70 -9.25 -5.36
C GLU A 157 11.52 -7.72 -5.44
N MET A 158 10.49 -7.26 -6.16
CA MET A 158 10.20 -5.83 -6.38
C MET A 158 8.83 -5.42 -5.85
N ALA A 159 8.18 -6.25 -5.03
CA ALA A 159 6.87 -5.91 -4.49
C ALA A 159 6.99 -5.22 -3.12
N VAL A 160 7.46 -5.93 -2.11
CA VAL A 160 7.66 -5.36 -0.76
C VAL A 160 8.73 -4.27 -0.80
N LYS A 161 9.85 -4.53 -1.49
CA LYS A 161 10.92 -3.53 -1.63
C LYS A 161 10.46 -2.23 -2.25
N TYR A 162 9.64 -2.29 -3.30
CA TYR A 162 9.14 -1.08 -3.95
C TYR A 162 8.22 -0.28 -3.01
N VAL A 163 7.20 -0.92 -2.41
CA VAL A 163 6.28 -0.22 -1.51
C VAL A 163 7.00 0.34 -0.29
N ALA A 164 7.89 -0.45 0.33
CA ALA A 164 8.69 0.01 1.47
C ALA A 164 9.59 1.20 1.10
N SER A 165 10.25 1.15 -0.08
CA SER A 165 11.09 2.25 -0.56
C SER A 165 10.28 3.52 -0.80
N MET A 166 9.07 3.42 -1.38
CA MET A 166 8.21 4.58 -1.60
C MET A 166 7.69 5.17 -0.29
N MET A 167 7.26 4.33 0.66
CA MET A 167 6.82 4.81 1.97
C MET A 167 8.00 5.42 2.77
N GLY A 168 9.19 4.84 2.69
CA GLY A 168 10.41 5.41 3.25
C GLY A 168 10.80 6.75 2.61
N PHE A 169 10.67 6.87 1.28
CA PHE A 169 10.87 8.13 0.55
C PHE A 169 9.88 9.22 1.00
N PHE A 170 8.65 8.84 1.32
CA PHE A 170 7.66 9.76 1.90
C PHE A 170 7.94 10.08 3.37
N GLY A 171 8.87 9.37 4.02
CA GLY A 171 9.32 9.64 5.39
C GLY A 171 8.77 8.69 6.46
N ALA A 172 8.13 7.58 6.07
CA ALA A 172 7.70 6.57 7.04
C ALA A 172 8.94 5.89 7.68
N THR A 173 9.00 5.90 9.01
CA THR A 173 10.06 5.24 9.80
C THR A 173 9.55 4.03 10.58
N ASN A 174 8.24 3.88 10.69
CA ASN A 174 7.58 2.81 11.43
C ASN A 174 6.78 1.93 10.44
N MET A 175 7.42 0.85 9.96
CA MET A 175 6.83 -0.08 9.00
C MET A 175 6.88 -1.51 9.54
N GLU A 176 5.70 -2.14 9.61
CA GLU A 176 5.56 -3.57 9.88
C GLU A 176 5.40 -4.32 8.56
N THR A 177 5.94 -5.53 8.46
CA THR A 177 5.82 -6.35 7.26
C THR A 177 5.46 -7.78 7.64
N VAL A 178 4.35 -8.28 7.09
CA VAL A 178 3.93 -9.67 7.21
C VAL A 178 3.95 -10.30 5.82
N VAL A 179 4.72 -11.37 5.66
CA VAL A 179 4.88 -12.07 4.39
C VAL A 179 4.49 -13.54 4.54
N ILE A 180 3.62 -14.02 3.64
CA ILE A 180 3.37 -15.45 3.45
C ILE A 180 4.03 -15.86 2.15
N GLU A 181 5.10 -16.68 2.22
CA GLU A 181 5.84 -17.10 1.03
C GLU A 181 6.09 -18.60 0.98
N GLY A 182 6.32 -19.14 -0.21
CA GLY A 182 6.71 -20.52 -0.42
C GLY A 182 5.55 -21.53 -0.47
N HIS A 183 4.30 -21.12 -0.28
CA HIS A 183 3.15 -22.03 -0.24
C HIS A 183 2.89 -22.78 -1.56
N ASN A 184 3.32 -22.24 -2.71
CA ASN A 184 3.27 -22.97 -3.99
C ASN A 184 4.58 -23.76 -4.24
N GLN A 185 5.70 -23.28 -3.73
CA GLN A 185 7.00 -23.95 -3.85
C GLN A 185 7.04 -25.23 -2.99
N PHE A 186 6.34 -25.26 -1.87
CA PHE A 186 6.26 -26.39 -0.95
C PHE A 186 4.80 -26.81 -0.72
N PRO A 187 4.16 -27.48 -1.69
CA PRO A 187 2.74 -27.81 -1.62
C PRO A 187 2.35 -28.66 -0.40
N ASP A 188 3.22 -29.56 0.01
CA ASP A 188 3.01 -30.44 1.17
C ASP A 188 3.00 -29.66 2.52
N LYS A 189 3.55 -28.46 2.55
CA LYS A 189 3.57 -27.55 3.71
C LYS A 189 2.70 -26.32 3.53
N ALA A 190 1.94 -26.23 2.45
CA ALA A 190 1.21 -25.00 2.10
C ALA A 190 0.24 -24.56 3.21
N GLU A 191 -0.48 -25.50 3.79
CA GLU A 191 -1.44 -25.23 4.88
C GLU A 191 -0.73 -24.71 6.14
N GLU A 192 0.37 -25.33 6.55
CA GLU A 192 1.20 -24.91 7.68
C GLU A 192 1.76 -23.49 7.44
N ILE A 193 2.34 -23.24 6.26
CA ILE A 193 2.90 -21.93 5.89
C ILE A 193 1.82 -20.84 5.96
N ILE A 194 0.66 -21.09 5.38
CA ILE A 194 -0.44 -20.13 5.37
C ILE A 194 -0.94 -19.88 6.79
N THR A 195 -1.21 -20.94 7.56
CA THR A 195 -1.72 -20.83 8.93
C THR A 195 -0.77 -20.03 9.82
N THR A 196 0.52 -20.36 9.81
CA THR A 196 1.55 -19.62 10.55
C THR A 196 1.59 -18.14 10.18
N GLY A 197 1.49 -17.83 8.88
CA GLY A 197 1.48 -16.44 8.43
C GLY A 197 0.22 -15.67 8.82
N LEU A 198 -0.95 -16.32 8.88
CA LEU A 198 -2.20 -15.72 9.37
C LEU A 198 -2.15 -15.48 10.88
N GLU A 199 -1.56 -16.37 11.67
CA GLU A 199 -1.33 -16.20 13.12
C GLU A 199 -0.39 -14.99 13.38
N GLU A 200 0.69 -14.87 12.62
CA GLU A 200 1.59 -13.69 12.72
C GLU A 200 0.87 -12.41 12.33
N ALA A 201 0.04 -12.44 11.28
CA ALA A 201 -0.79 -11.30 10.89
C ALA A 201 -1.72 -10.84 12.03
N ALA A 202 -2.39 -11.78 12.71
CA ALA A 202 -3.26 -11.48 13.85
C ALA A 202 -2.48 -10.86 15.01
N LYS A 203 -1.29 -11.39 15.31
CA LYS A 203 -0.41 -10.89 16.37
C LYS A 203 0.13 -9.49 16.06
N VAL A 204 0.51 -9.21 14.81
CA VAL A 204 0.94 -7.86 14.39
C VAL A 204 -0.25 -6.90 14.44
N ALA A 205 -1.41 -7.29 13.89
CA ALA A 205 -2.62 -6.46 13.87
C ALA A 205 -3.06 -6.02 15.29
N SER A 206 -2.94 -6.91 16.28
CA SER A 206 -3.34 -6.60 17.67
C SER A 206 -2.46 -5.53 18.33
N LYS A 207 -1.26 -5.27 17.81
CA LYS A 207 -0.30 -4.29 18.34
C LYS A 207 -0.13 -3.06 17.44
N PHE A 208 -0.64 -3.14 16.21
CA PHE A 208 -0.52 -2.11 15.21
C PHE A 208 -1.43 -0.90 15.53
#